data_e713f8b96c5279927f2ce2259236bba3
#
_entry.id   e713f8b96c5279927f2ce2259236bba3
#
_cell.length_a   1.000
_cell.length_b   1.000
_cell.length_c   1.000
_cell.angle_alpha   90.00
_cell.angle_beta   90.00
_cell.angle_gamma   90.00
#
_symmetry.space_group_name_H-M   'P 1'
#
loop_
_entity.id
_entity.type
_entity.pdbx_description
1 polymer ?
#
loop_
_entity_poly.entity_id
_entity_poly.type
_entity_poly.pdbx_seq_one_letter_code
_entity_poly.pdbx_strand_id
1 'polypeptide(L)'
;MTNTFIKIFCILFLLYFQSTSIIMAKSQTNVISEFKQALLQNDKKLMRSYVTEGIELPTFQKEKPIHEIKIIPSPKEDTTILISYFKDTDDEFTIGYILEIITKNNKISQINQIYDGTNPLMREATIVKKYEMKCKEHILTPTKFPFEIHEFQGYIYNDYLELRYYNKDSTGIFKITVSPVQHKLDQYVHKGTKFYILKHNIKAVYNPHFDLAYELIFQKDGFQYKIALDNKLYIKRKYNVTDLIRIAESMN
;
A
#
# COMPACT_ATOMS: atom_id res chain seq x y z
N MET A 1 12.91 32.14 59.14
CA MET A 1 13.90 31.37 58.36
C MET A 1 13.32 30.17 57.58
N THR A 2 12.20 29.58 57.95
CA THR A 2 11.58 28.39 57.34
C THR A 2 11.03 28.58 55.93
N ASN A 3 10.53 29.77 55.58
CA ASN A 3 9.89 30.02 54.28
C ASN A 3 10.86 30.11 53.08
N THR A 4 12.11 30.48 53.32
CA THR A 4 13.13 30.63 52.29
C THR A 4 13.70 29.24 51.90
N PHE A 5 13.83 28.31 52.85
CA PHE A 5 14.31 26.94 52.61
C PHE A 5 13.32 26.15 51.76
N ILE A 6 12.01 26.26 52.00
CA ILE A 6 10.96 25.59 51.25
C ILE A 6 10.95 26.07 49.78
N LYS A 7 11.10 27.37 49.57
CA LYS A 7 11.14 27.94 48.18
C LYS A 7 12.36 27.46 47.40
N ILE A 8 13.52 27.39 48.01
CA ILE A 8 14.75 26.89 47.37
C ILE A 8 14.63 25.39 47.03
N PHE A 9 14.04 24.60 47.95
CA PHE A 9 13.80 23.18 47.72
C PHE A 9 12.81 22.91 46.57
N CYS A 10 11.72 23.67 46.47
CA CYS A 10 10.77 23.57 45.35
C CYS A 10 11.40 23.97 44.01
N ILE A 11 12.27 24.99 43.98
CA ILE A 11 12.96 25.40 42.74
C ILE A 11 13.97 24.31 42.30
N LEU A 12 14.74 23.75 43.21
CA LEU A 12 15.67 22.66 42.93
C LEU A 12 14.96 21.39 42.47
N PHE A 13 13.78 21.08 43.05
CA PHE A 13 12.95 19.95 42.64
C PHE A 13 12.38 20.14 41.22
N LEU A 14 11.91 21.32 40.88
CA LEU A 14 11.44 21.68 39.54
C LEU A 14 12.53 21.64 38.50
N LEU A 15 13.74 22.14 38.82
CA LEU A 15 14.91 22.04 37.92
C LEU A 15 15.37 20.60 37.71
N TYR A 16 15.30 19.77 38.74
CA TYR A 16 15.63 18.33 38.63
C TYR A 16 14.64 17.62 37.70
N PHE A 17 13.33 17.86 37.81
CA PHE A 17 12.32 17.28 36.92
C PHE A 17 12.46 17.76 35.48
N GLN A 18 12.80 19.02 35.25
CA GLN A 18 13.03 19.53 33.88
C GLN A 18 14.31 18.91 33.27
N SER A 19 15.38 18.73 34.02
CA SER A 19 16.61 18.12 33.52
C SER A 19 16.45 16.64 33.18
N THR A 20 15.68 15.87 33.95
CA THR A 20 15.41 14.45 33.64
C THR A 20 14.56 14.28 32.37
N SER A 21 13.57 15.16 32.16
CA SER A 21 12.74 15.13 30.94
C SER A 21 13.54 15.46 29.68
N ILE A 22 14.45 16.41 29.75
CA ILE A 22 15.33 16.77 28.62
C ILE A 22 16.34 15.64 28.30
N ILE A 23 16.88 14.98 29.31
CA ILE A 23 17.81 13.85 29.15
C ILE A 23 17.07 12.65 28.51
N MET A 24 15.86 12.33 28.94
CA MET A 24 15.06 11.25 28.36
C MET A 24 14.71 11.53 26.89
N ALA A 25 14.25 12.73 26.57
CA ALA A 25 13.91 13.11 25.19
C ALA A 25 15.14 13.02 24.26
N LYS A 26 16.32 13.48 24.71
CA LYS A 26 17.56 13.40 23.95
C LYS A 26 18.03 11.96 23.74
N SER A 27 17.79 11.06 24.71
CA SER A 27 18.13 9.65 24.63
C SER A 27 17.23 8.89 23.66
N GLN A 28 15.92 9.15 23.63
CA GLN A 28 14.98 8.56 22.69
C GLN A 28 15.27 8.98 21.25
N THR A 29 15.59 10.23 21.02
CA THR A 29 15.97 10.75 19.69
C THR A 29 17.19 10.03 19.15
N ASN A 30 18.13 9.65 20.01
CA ASN A 30 19.33 8.93 19.61
C ASN A 30 19.01 7.50 19.13
N VAL A 31 18.20 6.72 19.88
CA VAL A 31 17.82 5.35 19.51
C VAL A 31 17.11 5.29 18.15
N ILE A 32 16.16 6.20 17.91
CA ILE A 32 15.45 6.28 16.62
C ILE A 32 16.41 6.64 15.49
N SER A 33 17.34 7.57 15.71
CA SER A 33 18.32 7.97 14.70
C SER A 33 19.28 6.83 14.34
N GLU A 34 19.74 6.09 15.32
CA GLU A 34 20.62 4.94 15.12
C GLU A 34 19.89 3.77 14.46
N PHE A 35 18.67 3.48 14.87
CA PHE A 35 17.81 2.48 14.24
C PHE A 35 17.51 2.84 12.77
N LYS A 36 17.26 4.12 12.46
CA LYS A 36 17.14 4.62 11.09
C LYS A 36 18.36 4.28 10.25
N GLN A 37 19.57 4.48 10.77
CA GLN A 37 20.81 4.15 10.05
C GLN A 37 20.95 2.65 9.81
N ALA A 38 20.60 1.84 10.80
CA ALA A 38 20.60 0.38 10.65
C ALA A 38 19.58 -0.10 9.59
N LEU A 39 18.39 0.55 9.50
CA LEU A 39 17.40 0.31 8.46
C LEU A 39 17.94 0.65 7.07
N LEU A 40 18.58 1.81 6.90
CA LEU A 40 19.16 2.23 5.62
C LEU A 40 20.25 1.26 5.13
N GLN A 41 21.03 0.71 6.06
CA GLN A 41 22.09 -0.25 5.77
C GLN A 41 21.57 -1.69 5.64
N ASN A 42 20.27 -1.92 5.93
CA ASN A 42 19.66 -3.26 6.05
C ASN A 42 20.45 -4.20 6.98
N ASP A 43 21.09 -3.63 8.03
CA ASP A 43 21.85 -4.37 9.03
C ASP A 43 20.93 -4.92 10.11
N LYS A 44 20.46 -6.17 9.92
CA LYS A 44 19.56 -6.85 10.87
C LYS A 44 20.18 -7.04 12.25
N LYS A 45 21.52 -7.24 12.34
CA LYS A 45 22.20 -7.41 13.64
C LYS A 45 22.19 -6.10 14.41
N LEU A 46 22.49 -5.00 13.73
CA LEU A 46 22.46 -3.65 14.32
C LEU A 46 21.03 -3.25 14.68
N MET A 47 20.04 -3.48 13.81
CA MET A 47 18.62 -3.24 14.12
C MET A 47 18.20 -3.98 15.41
N ARG A 48 18.61 -5.25 15.55
CA ARG A 48 18.29 -6.08 16.73
C ARG A 48 18.83 -5.50 18.04
N SER A 49 19.94 -4.77 18.01
CA SER A 49 20.51 -4.15 19.21
C SER A 49 19.68 -2.98 19.76
N TYR A 50 18.79 -2.39 18.96
CA TYR A 50 17.95 -1.26 19.36
C TYR A 50 16.53 -1.66 19.77
N VAL A 51 16.11 -2.90 19.52
CA VAL A 51 14.77 -3.37 19.87
C VAL A 51 14.78 -4.21 21.16
N THR A 52 13.63 -4.30 21.81
CA THR A 52 13.44 -5.24 22.92
C THR A 52 13.37 -6.67 22.38
N GLU A 53 13.66 -7.63 23.22
CA GLU A 53 13.56 -9.05 22.88
C GLU A 53 12.12 -9.42 22.46
N GLY A 54 11.99 -10.29 21.44
CA GLY A 54 10.69 -10.73 20.90
C GLY A 54 10.07 -9.80 19.86
N ILE A 55 10.62 -8.60 19.62
CA ILE A 55 10.10 -7.72 18.57
C ILE A 55 10.49 -8.24 17.18
N GLU A 56 9.51 -8.39 16.33
CA GLU A 56 9.73 -8.76 14.92
C GLU A 56 10.29 -7.56 14.14
N LEU A 57 11.39 -7.79 13.42
CA LEU A 57 12.01 -6.76 12.58
C LEU A 57 11.31 -6.73 11.21
N PRO A 58 11.11 -5.54 10.62
CA PRO A 58 10.57 -5.44 9.28
C PRO A 58 11.50 -6.14 8.28
N THR A 59 10.89 -6.79 7.30
CA THR A 59 11.63 -7.48 6.23
C THR A 59 11.58 -6.63 4.97
N PHE A 60 12.75 -6.31 4.43
CA PHE A 60 12.89 -5.49 3.22
C PHE A 60 13.36 -6.34 2.04
N GLN A 61 12.83 -6.04 0.86
CA GLN A 61 13.27 -6.68 -0.37
C GLN A 61 14.65 -6.16 -0.77
N LYS A 62 15.59 -7.07 -1.09
CA LYS A 62 16.96 -6.69 -1.49
C LYS A 62 16.99 -5.94 -2.81
N GLU A 63 16.05 -6.25 -3.69
CA GLU A 63 15.92 -5.69 -5.03
C GLU A 63 15.44 -4.23 -5.03
N LYS A 64 14.86 -3.78 -3.91
CA LYS A 64 14.38 -2.40 -3.71
C LYS A 64 14.98 -1.80 -2.44
N PRO A 65 16.25 -1.36 -2.47
CA PRO A 65 16.90 -0.78 -1.30
C PRO A 65 16.23 0.54 -0.91
N ILE A 66 16.17 0.77 0.40
CA ILE A 66 15.70 2.06 0.94
C ILE A 66 16.76 3.12 0.59
N HIS A 67 16.33 4.20 -0.04
CA HIS A 67 17.21 5.31 -0.41
C HIS A 67 17.26 6.37 0.67
N GLU A 68 16.12 6.73 1.25
CA GLU A 68 15.97 7.77 2.27
C GLU A 68 14.96 7.34 3.33
N ILE A 69 15.15 7.80 4.58
CA ILE A 69 14.15 7.70 5.65
C ILE A 69 13.96 9.06 6.29
N LYS A 70 12.71 9.54 6.33
CA LYS A 70 12.30 10.72 7.09
C LYS A 70 11.73 10.30 8.43
N ILE A 71 12.08 11.06 9.48
CA ILE A 71 11.54 10.90 10.83
C ILE A 71 10.47 11.97 11.02
N ILE A 72 9.26 11.55 11.38
CA ILE A 72 8.14 12.46 11.67
C ILE A 72 7.69 12.22 13.11
N PRO A 73 7.65 13.26 13.97
CA PRO A 73 7.12 13.13 15.32
C PRO A 73 5.63 12.77 15.25
N SER A 74 5.20 11.89 16.14
CA SER A 74 3.79 11.56 16.33
C SER A 74 3.20 12.45 17.44
N PRO A 75 1.90 12.80 17.40
CA PRO A 75 1.21 13.41 18.52
C PRO A 75 1.02 12.45 19.71
N LYS A 76 1.22 11.14 19.50
CA LYS A 76 1.20 10.14 20.56
C LYS A 76 2.55 10.14 21.28
N GLU A 77 2.51 10.11 22.61
CA GLU A 77 3.70 9.99 23.44
C GLU A 77 4.51 8.75 23.09
N ASP A 78 5.83 8.83 23.19
CA ASP A 78 6.79 7.75 22.91
C ASP A 78 6.69 7.12 21.49
N THR A 79 5.98 7.77 20.60
CA THR A 79 5.71 7.28 19.24
C THR A 79 6.41 8.15 18.20
N THR A 80 7.03 7.50 17.21
CA THR A 80 7.69 8.16 16.07
C THR A 80 7.30 7.45 14.77
N ILE A 81 7.10 8.21 13.71
CA ILE A 81 6.81 7.68 12.38
C ILE A 81 8.07 7.74 11.53
N LEU A 82 8.47 6.60 10.96
CA LEU A 82 9.52 6.53 9.95
C LEU A 82 8.87 6.33 8.57
N ILE A 83 9.17 7.22 7.64
CA ILE A 83 8.75 7.08 6.24
C ILE A 83 10.00 6.82 5.41
N SER A 84 10.08 5.63 4.83
CA SER A 84 11.15 5.28 3.90
C SER A 84 10.73 5.51 2.46
N TYR A 85 11.71 5.78 1.60
CA TYR A 85 11.52 6.02 0.20
C TYR A 85 12.42 5.10 -0.63
N PHE A 86 11.86 4.57 -1.71
CA PHE A 86 12.61 3.96 -2.81
C PHE A 86 12.94 5.02 -3.86
N LYS A 87 14.01 4.82 -4.60
CA LYS A 87 14.32 5.60 -5.78
C LYS A 87 13.98 4.75 -7.00
N ASP A 88 13.01 5.22 -7.79
CA ASP A 88 12.63 4.58 -9.04
C ASP A 88 13.58 4.97 -10.19
N THR A 89 13.46 4.29 -11.34
CA THR A 89 14.34 4.48 -12.52
C THR A 89 14.30 5.89 -13.10
N ASP A 90 13.20 6.63 -12.87
CA ASP A 90 12.99 7.99 -13.38
C ASP A 90 13.40 9.07 -12.38
N ASP A 91 14.25 8.73 -11.40
CA ASP A 91 14.68 9.60 -10.29
C ASP A 91 13.53 10.08 -9.37
N GLU A 92 12.33 9.50 -9.52
CA GLU A 92 11.22 9.79 -8.64
C GLU A 92 11.31 8.99 -7.34
N PHE A 93 10.89 9.64 -6.23
CA PHE A 93 10.83 8.98 -4.92
C PHE A 93 9.43 8.45 -4.66
N THR A 94 9.34 7.15 -4.44
CA THR A 94 8.09 6.49 -4.02
C THR A 94 8.17 6.07 -2.56
N ILE A 95 7.04 6.12 -1.85
CA ILE A 95 6.99 5.66 -0.45
C ILE A 95 7.23 4.15 -0.43
N GLY A 96 8.30 3.75 0.26
CA GLY A 96 8.65 2.35 0.47
C GLY A 96 7.88 1.76 1.64
N TYR A 97 8.16 2.26 2.85
CA TYR A 97 7.52 1.77 4.08
C TYR A 97 7.09 2.95 4.95
N ILE A 98 6.01 2.76 5.70
CA ILE A 98 5.65 3.63 6.84
C ILE A 98 5.64 2.75 8.08
N LEU A 99 6.52 3.06 9.02
CA LEU A 99 6.64 2.35 10.29
C LEU A 99 6.25 3.29 11.43
N GLU A 100 5.35 2.86 12.29
CA GLU A 100 5.10 3.48 13.60
C GLU A 100 6.01 2.77 14.62
N ILE A 101 6.88 3.53 15.25
CA ILE A 101 7.87 3.04 16.22
C ILE A 101 7.47 3.54 17.59
N ILE A 102 7.32 2.62 18.54
CA ILE A 102 7.06 2.95 19.94
C ILE A 102 8.32 2.63 20.75
N THR A 103 8.78 3.60 21.53
CA THR A 103 9.96 3.47 22.39
C THR A 103 9.58 3.35 23.86
N LYS A 104 10.32 2.56 24.61
CA LYS A 104 10.21 2.44 26.06
C LYS A 104 11.58 2.11 26.66
N ASN A 105 11.96 2.79 27.73
CA ASN A 105 13.23 2.56 28.42
C ASN A 105 14.44 2.58 27.44
N ASN A 106 14.47 3.56 26.56
CA ASN A 106 15.53 3.74 25.56
C ASN A 106 15.74 2.57 24.59
N LYS A 107 14.69 1.81 24.33
CA LYS A 107 14.62 0.70 23.37
C LYS A 107 13.33 0.83 22.55
N ILE A 108 13.35 0.30 21.36
CA ILE A 108 12.15 0.14 20.55
C ILE A 108 11.38 -1.05 21.12
N SER A 109 10.18 -0.78 21.65
CA SER A 109 9.30 -1.78 22.26
C SER A 109 8.23 -2.30 21.32
N GLN A 110 7.98 -1.61 20.19
CA GLN A 110 7.03 -2.04 19.16
C GLN A 110 7.36 -1.41 17.82
N ILE A 111 7.16 -2.17 16.75
CA ILE A 111 7.24 -1.72 15.36
C ILE A 111 5.95 -2.14 14.67
N ASN A 112 5.16 -1.17 14.22
CA ASN A 112 3.95 -1.39 13.45
C ASN A 112 4.21 -0.97 12.00
N GLN A 113 4.17 -1.91 11.06
CA GLN A 113 4.25 -1.61 9.64
C GLN A 113 2.89 -1.15 9.15
N ILE A 114 2.72 0.16 8.96
CA ILE A 114 1.47 0.82 8.52
C ILE A 114 1.30 0.70 7.01
N TYR A 115 2.42 0.77 6.26
CA TYR A 115 2.42 0.70 4.81
C TYR A 115 3.63 -0.07 4.32
N ASP A 116 3.41 -0.88 3.29
CA ASP A 116 4.43 -1.62 2.55
C ASP A 116 4.28 -1.36 1.05
N GLY A 117 5.12 -0.48 0.52
CA GLY A 117 5.13 -0.13 -0.91
C GLY A 117 5.66 -1.24 -1.82
N THR A 118 6.20 -2.34 -1.24
CA THR A 118 6.55 -3.54 -2.02
C THR A 118 5.36 -4.47 -2.20
N ASN A 119 4.32 -4.31 -1.37
CA ASN A 119 3.08 -5.07 -1.51
C ASN A 119 2.24 -4.50 -2.66
N PRO A 120 2.04 -5.25 -3.75
CA PRO A 120 1.28 -4.79 -4.90
C PRO A 120 -0.14 -4.30 -4.55
N LEU A 121 -0.81 -4.97 -3.60
CA LEU A 121 -2.18 -4.65 -3.20
C LEU A 121 -2.27 -3.36 -2.35
N MET A 122 -1.22 -3.02 -1.59
CA MET A 122 -1.16 -1.72 -0.90
C MET A 122 -0.94 -0.57 -1.89
N ARG A 123 -0.16 -0.79 -2.95
CA ARG A 123 -0.03 0.17 -4.05
C ARG A 123 -1.34 0.35 -4.81
N GLU A 124 -2.06 -0.74 -5.07
CA GLU A 124 -3.42 -0.71 -5.64
C GLU A 124 -4.34 0.18 -4.79
N ALA A 125 -4.47 -0.11 -3.49
CA ALA A 125 -5.34 0.64 -2.58
C ALA A 125 -5.00 2.15 -2.59
N THR A 126 -3.73 2.52 -2.71
CA THR A 126 -3.29 3.92 -2.78
C THR A 126 -3.78 4.61 -4.05
N ILE A 127 -3.64 3.99 -5.22
CA ILE A 127 -4.05 4.59 -6.49
C ILE A 127 -5.58 4.61 -6.63
N VAL A 128 -6.26 3.57 -6.16
CA VAL A 128 -7.73 3.51 -6.13
C VAL A 128 -8.26 4.64 -5.25
N LYS A 129 -7.73 4.81 -4.03
CA LYS A 129 -8.13 5.90 -3.13
C LYS A 129 -7.92 7.29 -3.74
N LYS A 130 -6.82 7.49 -4.47
CA LYS A 130 -6.58 8.74 -5.19
C LYS A 130 -7.64 8.99 -6.28
N TYR A 131 -8.08 7.95 -6.98
CA TYR A 131 -9.13 8.07 -7.99
C TYR A 131 -10.51 8.29 -7.35
N GLU A 132 -10.85 7.59 -6.26
CA GLU A 132 -12.07 7.82 -5.48
C GLU A 132 -12.19 9.26 -4.97
N MET A 133 -11.10 9.84 -4.46
CA MET A 133 -11.10 11.25 -4.05
C MET A 133 -11.40 12.19 -5.21
N LYS A 134 -11.01 11.83 -6.44
CA LYS A 134 -11.26 12.63 -7.64
C LYS A 134 -12.71 12.51 -8.13
N CYS A 135 -13.24 11.29 -8.22
CA CYS A 135 -14.60 11.04 -8.71
C CYS A 135 -15.67 11.16 -7.61
N LYS A 136 -15.27 11.16 -6.32
CA LYS A 136 -16.12 11.20 -5.11
C LYS A 136 -17.05 9.99 -4.99
N GLU A 137 -16.65 8.88 -5.56
CA GLU A 137 -17.41 7.63 -5.56
C GLU A 137 -16.51 6.47 -5.16
N HIS A 138 -17.09 5.42 -4.60
CA HIS A 138 -16.39 4.20 -4.27
C HIS A 138 -16.14 3.36 -5.53
N ILE A 139 -14.91 2.85 -5.66
CA ILE A 139 -14.49 2.04 -6.80
C ILE A 139 -14.28 0.59 -6.37
N LEU A 140 -14.94 -0.31 -7.07
CA LEU A 140 -14.81 -1.74 -6.78
C LEU A 140 -13.46 -2.28 -7.22
N THR A 141 -12.82 -3.03 -6.34
CA THR A 141 -11.56 -3.74 -6.60
C THR A 141 -11.68 -5.24 -6.33
N PRO A 142 -10.90 -6.09 -7.02
CA PRO A 142 -11.00 -7.53 -6.86
C PRO A 142 -10.36 -7.99 -5.56
N THR A 143 -10.97 -8.97 -4.91
CA THR A 143 -10.38 -9.73 -3.80
C THR A 143 -9.88 -11.10 -4.23
N LYS A 144 -10.17 -11.51 -5.48
CA LYS A 144 -9.67 -12.75 -6.08
C LYS A 144 -8.97 -12.46 -7.39
N PHE A 145 -7.80 -13.05 -7.55
CA PHE A 145 -6.96 -12.85 -8.71
C PHE A 145 -6.78 -14.15 -9.51
N PRO A 146 -6.47 -14.06 -10.81
CA PRO A 146 -6.25 -15.25 -11.65
C PRO A 146 -4.93 -15.96 -11.37
N PHE A 147 -3.97 -15.24 -10.76
CA PHE A 147 -2.63 -15.70 -10.40
C PHE A 147 -2.14 -14.93 -9.17
N GLU A 148 -1.02 -15.34 -8.60
CA GLU A 148 -0.32 -14.58 -7.55
C GLU A 148 0.24 -13.27 -8.11
N ILE A 149 -0.09 -12.15 -7.46
CA ILE A 149 0.34 -10.83 -7.92
C ILE A 149 1.75 -10.54 -7.42
N HIS A 150 2.68 -10.35 -8.36
CA HIS A 150 4.07 -9.99 -8.07
C HIS A 150 4.35 -8.51 -8.29
N GLU A 151 3.71 -7.93 -9.29
CA GLU A 151 3.87 -6.52 -9.62
C GLU A 151 2.51 -5.89 -9.92
N PHE A 152 2.39 -4.61 -9.60
CA PHE A 152 1.22 -3.80 -9.84
C PHE A 152 1.64 -2.45 -10.44
N GLN A 153 0.89 -2.03 -11.44
CA GLN A 153 0.98 -0.69 -12.03
C GLN A 153 -0.42 -0.09 -12.08
N GLY A 154 -0.56 1.16 -11.63
CA GLY A 154 -1.84 1.88 -11.65
C GLY A 154 -1.68 3.25 -12.28
N TYR A 155 -2.63 3.62 -13.14
CA TYR A 155 -2.62 4.88 -13.88
C TYR A 155 -3.98 5.57 -13.78
N ILE A 156 -3.97 6.88 -13.58
CA ILE A 156 -5.16 7.72 -13.65
C ILE A 156 -4.99 8.64 -14.87
N TYR A 157 -5.83 8.42 -15.88
CA TYR A 157 -5.88 9.24 -17.08
C TYR A 157 -7.20 9.99 -17.10
N ASN A 158 -7.16 11.33 -17.09
CA ASN A 158 -8.37 12.15 -17.10
C ASN A 158 -9.50 11.58 -16.21
N ASP A 159 -10.45 10.87 -16.81
CA ASP A 159 -11.66 10.34 -16.18
C ASP A 159 -11.68 8.82 -16.00
N TYR A 160 -10.58 8.11 -16.33
CA TYR A 160 -10.51 6.68 -16.11
C TYR A 160 -9.30 6.24 -15.30
N LEU A 161 -9.48 5.12 -14.59
CA LEU A 161 -8.47 4.40 -13.83
C LEU A 161 -8.09 3.14 -14.58
N GLU A 162 -6.80 2.88 -14.73
CA GLU A 162 -6.28 1.62 -15.24
C GLU A 162 -5.40 0.95 -14.19
N LEU A 163 -5.71 -0.33 -13.87
CA LEU A 163 -4.99 -1.17 -12.94
C LEU A 163 -4.44 -2.37 -13.69
N ARG A 164 -3.14 -2.60 -13.60
CA ARG A 164 -2.44 -3.73 -14.24
C ARG A 164 -1.74 -4.56 -13.18
N TYR A 165 -1.98 -5.86 -13.23
CA TYR A 165 -1.41 -6.84 -12.31
C TYR A 165 -0.60 -7.85 -13.10
N TYR A 166 0.60 -8.16 -12.63
CA TYR A 166 1.53 -9.05 -13.30
C TYR A 166 1.88 -10.22 -12.38
N ASN A 167 2.07 -11.39 -12.97
CA ASN A 167 2.65 -12.54 -12.29
C ASN A 167 4.19 -12.42 -12.27
N LYS A 168 4.85 -13.35 -11.56
CA LYS A 168 6.32 -13.36 -11.39
C LYS A 168 7.09 -13.34 -12.72
N ASP A 169 6.59 -14.05 -13.71
CA ASP A 169 7.30 -14.22 -14.99
C ASP A 169 6.91 -13.14 -16.00
N SER A 170 6.08 -12.17 -15.61
CA SER A 170 5.50 -11.12 -16.47
C SER A 170 4.86 -11.64 -17.77
N THR A 171 4.51 -12.94 -17.77
CA THR A 171 3.90 -13.61 -18.92
C THR A 171 2.38 -13.51 -18.95
N GLY A 172 1.77 -13.09 -17.82
CA GLY A 172 0.35 -12.86 -17.66
C GLY A 172 0.08 -11.46 -17.17
N ILE A 173 -0.86 -10.78 -17.83
CA ILE A 173 -1.38 -9.49 -17.42
C ILE A 173 -2.86 -9.62 -17.12
N PHE A 174 -3.24 -9.19 -15.94
CA PHE A 174 -4.62 -8.96 -15.57
C PHE A 174 -4.85 -7.45 -15.49
N LYS A 175 -5.79 -6.94 -16.27
CA LYS A 175 -6.07 -5.51 -16.36
C LYS A 175 -7.52 -5.21 -15.98
N ILE A 176 -7.70 -4.16 -15.22
CA ILE A 176 -9.00 -3.54 -14.96
C ILE A 176 -8.96 -2.11 -15.44
N THR A 177 -9.97 -1.71 -16.19
CA THR A 177 -10.21 -0.31 -16.54
C THR A 177 -11.54 0.12 -15.96
N VAL A 178 -11.56 1.24 -15.23
CA VAL A 178 -12.75 1.82 -14.63
C VAL A 178 -12.96 3.22 -15.21
N SER A 179 -14.14 3.48 -15.71
CA SER A 179 -14.51 4.80 -16.25
C SER A 179 -15.97 5.11 -15.96
N PRO A 180 -16.37 6.39 -15.91
CA PRO A 180 -17.80 6.73 -15.91
C PRO A 180 -18.52 6.08 -17.08
N VAL A 181 -19.78 5.70 -16.88
CA VAL A 181 -20.60 5.09 -17.94
C VAL A 181 -20.87 6.14 -19.02
N GLN A 182 -20.33 5.93 -20.21
CA GLN A 182 -20.57 6.78 -21.38
C GLN A 182 -21.55 6.13 -22.35
N HIS A 183 -21.61 4.81 -22.38
CA HIS A 183 -22.38 4.03 -23.34
C HIS A 183 -23.15 2.90 -22.66
N LYS A 184 -24.31 2.54 -23.24
CA LYS A 184 -25.05 1.37 -22.81
C LYS A 184 -24.26 0.08 -23.08
N LEU A 185 -24.43 -0.91 -22.24
CA LEU A 185 -23.70 -2.19 -22.32
C LEU A 185 -23.90 -2.91 -23.68
N ASP A 186 -25.08 -2.74 -24.29
CA ASP A 186 -25.40 -3.35 -25.58
C ASP A 186 -24.53 -2.84 -26.74
N GLN A 187 -23.90 -1.67 -26.61
CA GLN A 187 -22.96 -1.15 -27.63
C GLN A 187 -21.63 -1.91 -27.68
N TYR A 188 -21.33 -2.72 -26.66
CA TYR A 188 -20.13 -3.57 -26.63
C TYR A 188 -20.40 -4.97 -27.21
N VAL A 189 -21.58 -5.20 -27.80
CA VAL A 189 -21.94 -6.49 -28.39
C VAL A 189 -21.46 -6.57 -29.82
N HIS A 190 -20.56 -7.54 -30.08
CA HIS A 190 -20.02 -7.84 -31.38
C HIS A 190 -20.25 -9.33 -31.71
N LYS A 191 -19.90 -9.75 -32.91
CA LYS A 191 -19.98 -11.17 -33.31
C LYS A 191 -19.17 -12.06 -32.33
N GLY A 192 -19.81 -13.02 -31.71
CA GLY A 192 -19.18 -13.95 -30.78
C GLY A 192 -19.25 -13.53 -29.29
N THR A 193 -19.69 -12.31 -28.97
CA THR A 193 -19.92 -11.91 -27.57
C THR A 193 -21.08 -12.67 -26.94
N LYS A 194 -21.06 -12.80 -25.62
CA LYS A 194 -22.13 -13.45 -24.86
C LYS A 194 -22.49 -12.61 -23.61
N PHE A 195 -23.78 -12.62 -23.27
CA PHE A 195 -24.24 -12.04 -22.00
C PHE A 195 -24.13 -13.04 -20.87
N TYR A 196 -23.78 -12.53 -19.70
CA TYR A 196 -23.80 -13.25 -18.44
C TYR A 196 -24.48 -12.40 -17.37
N ILE A 197 -25.04 -13.06 -16.36
CA ILE A 197 -25.58 -12.41 -15.17
C ILE A 197 -24.65 -12.72 -14.02
N LEU A 198 -24.04 -11.69 -13.46
CA LEU A 198 -23.22 -11.74 -12.25
C LEU A 198 -24.12 -11.71 -11.01
N LYS A 199 -23.53 -11.89 -9.83
CA LYS A 199 -24.22 -11.68 -8.55
C LYS A 199 -24.96 -10.33 -8.53
N HIS A 200 -25.99 -10.23 -7.71
CA HIS A 200 -26.85 -9.04 -7.59
C HIS A 200 -27.51 -8.62 -8.92
N ASN A 201 -27.73 -9.58 -9.83
CA ASN A 201 -28.40 -9.39 -11.12
C ASN A 201 -27.69 -8.36 -12.05
N ILE A 202 -26.36 -8.24 -11.94
CA ILE A 202 -25.58 -7.34 -12.79
C ILE A 202 -25.35 -8.01 -14.14
N LYS A 203 -25.83 -7.36 -15.23
CA LYS A 203 -25.59 -7.81 -16.61
C LYS A 203 -24.14 -7.53 -17.02
N ALA A 204 -23.49 -8.52 -17.64
CA ALA A 204 -22.13 -8.41 -18.16
C ALA A 204 -22.04 -8.91 -19.60
N VAL A 205 -21.17 -8.31 -20.39
CA VAL A 205 -20.84 -8.73 -21.76
C VAL A 205 -19.47 -9.38 -21.75
N TYR A 206 -19.39 -10.61 -22.20
CA TYR A 206 -18.13 -11.33 -22.40
C TYR A 206 -17.70 -11.26 -23.86
N ASN A 207 -16.48 -10.80 -24.10
CA ASN A 207 -15.86 -10.74 -25.42
C ASN A 207 -14.66 -11.70 -25.47
N PRO A 208 -14.79 -12.88 -26.14
CA PRO A 208 -13.71 -13.84 -26.26
C PRO A 208 -12.66 -13.47 -27.31
N HIS A 209 -12.92 -12.41 -28.09
CA HIS A 209 -12.12 -12.00 -29.25
C HIS A 209 -11.47 -10.63 -29.10
N PHE A 210 -11.46 -10.09 -27.85
CA PHE A 210 -10.81 -8.82 -27.60
C PHE A 210 -9.29 -8.97 -27.76
N ASP A 211 -8.77 -8.47 -28.87
CA ASP A 211 -7.36 -8.59 -29.25
C ASP A 211 -6.75 -10.00 -28.89
N LEU A 212 -5.75 -10.01 -28.03
CA LEU A 212 -5.12 -11.24 -27.51
C LEU A 212 -5.64 -11.64 -26.12
N ALA A 213 -6.69 -10.99 -25.60
CA ALA A 213 -7.22 -11.19 -24.26
C ALA A 213 -8.63 -11.77 -24.24
N TYR A 214 -9.09 -12.14 -23.05
CA TYR A 214 -10.50 -12.37 -22.74
C TYR A 214 -11.01 -11.16 -21.97
N GLU A 215 -12.13 -10.57 -22.39
CA GLU A 215 -12.68 -9.37 -21.78
C GLU A 215 -14.08 -9.63 -21.22
N LEU A 216 -14.34 -9.11 -20.02
CA LEU A 216 -15.68 -9.03 -19.42
C LEU A 216 -15.96 -7.56 -19.07
N ILE A 217 -17.12 -7.05 -19.54
CA ILE A 217 -17.55 -5.68 -19.31
C ILE A 217 -18.86 -5.71 -18.52
N PHE A 218 -18.94 -4.93 -17.45
CA PHE A 218 -20.17 -4.70 -16.71
C PHE A 218 -20.26 -3.26 -16.21
N GLN A 219 -21.45 -2.85 -15.77
CA GLN A 219 -21.72 -1.50 -15.25
C GLN A 219 -22.31 -1.60 -13.86
N LYS A 220 -21.81 -0.78 -12.93
CA LYS A 220 -22.33 -0.69 -11.57
C LYS A 220 -22.05 0.70 -11.00
N ASP A 221 -23.00 1.25 -10.27
CA ASP A 221 -22.89 2.51 -9.51
C ASP A 221 -22.35 3.68 -10.35
N GLY A 222 -22.82 3.80 -11.62
CA GLY A 222 -22.40 4.87 -12.54
C GLY A 222 -21.06 4.64 -13.26
N PHE A 223 -20.36 3.54 -12.93
CA PHE A 223 -19.10 3.18 -13.57
C PHE A 223 -19.20 1.95 -14.45
N GLN A 224 -18.37 1.95 -15.47
CA GLN A 224 -18.11 0.81 -16.33
C GLN A 224 -16.78 0.19 -15.94
N TYR A 225 -16.81 -1.11 -15.73
CA TYR A 225 -15.67 -1.96 -15.43
C TYR A 225 -15.38 -2.85 -16.63
N LYS A 226 -14.15 -2.78 -17.14
CA LYS A 226 -13.62 -3.70 -18.15
C LYS A 226 -12.53 -4.52 -17.52
N ILE A 227 -12.75 -5.82 -17.43
CA ILE A 227 -11.80 -6.78 -16.91
C ILE A 227 -11.21 -7.54 -18.08
N ALA A 228 -9.92 -7.40 -18.33
CA ALA A 228 -9.22 -8.10 -19.38
C ALA A 228 -8.16 -9.02 -18.79
N LEU A 229 -8.16 -10.26 -19.22
CA LEU A 229 -7.16 -11.25 -18.85
C LEU A 229 -6.39 -11.64 -20.11
N ASP A 230 -5.15 -11.23 -20.16
CA ASP A 230 -4.19 -11.39 -21.25
C ASP A 230 -3.32 -12.61 -20.97
N ASN A 231 -2.73 -13.24 -21.84
CA ASN A 231 -2.29 -13.19 -23.20
C ASN A 231 -2.47 -14.60 -23.83
N LYS A 232 -3.38 -14.79 -24.73
CA LYS A 232 -3.70 -16.08 -25.36
C LYS A 232 -2.48 -16.77 -25.99
N LEU A 233 -1.44 -16.02 -26.33
CA LEU A 233 -0.23 -16.54 -27.02
C LEU A 233 0.85 -17.02 -26.03
N TYR A 234 0.97 -16.39 -24.86
CA TYR A 234 2.10 -16.62 -23.95
C TYR A 234 1.75 -17.33 -22.64
N ILE A 235 0.45 -17.40 -22.30
CA ILE A 235 0.01 -18.05 -21.06
C ILE A 235 -0.10 -19.56 -21.25
N LYS A 236 0.66 -20.33 -20.47
CA LYS A 236 0.56 -21.80 -20.40
C LYS A 236 -0.81 -22.26 -19.87
N ARG A 237 -1.45 -21.46 -19.02
CA ARG A 237 -2.77 -21.73 -18.46
C ARG A 237 -3.83 -21.06 -19.33
N LYS A 238 -4.79 -21.85 -19.83
CA LYS A 238 -5.96 -21.31 -20.54
C LYS A 238 -6.96 -20.79 -19.52
N TYR A 239 -7.20 -19.50 -19.53
CA TYR A 239 -8.30 -18.87 -18.80
C TYR A 239 -9.60 -18.98 -19.60
N ASN A 240 -10.71 -18.83 -18.91
CA ASN A 240 -12.04 -18.88 -19.53
C ASN A 240 -12.96 -17.84 -18.87
N VAL A 241 -14.20 -17.74 -19.38
CA VAL A 241 -15.18 -16.79 -18.86
C VAL A 241 -15.49 -16.98 -17.37
N THR A 242 -15.43 -18.21 -16.85
CA THR A 242 -15.68 -18.50 -15.45
C THR A 242 -14.63 -17.84 -14.54
N ASP A 243 -13.36 -17.77 -14.99
CA ASP A 243 -12.31 -17.06 -14.26
C ASP A 243 -12.63 -15.57 -14.16
N LEU A 244 -13.04 -14.94 -15.29
CA LEU A 244 -13.43 -13.52 -15.30
C LEU A 244 -14.65 -13.23 -14.45
N ILE A 245 -15.67 -14.10 -14.51
CA ILE A 245 -16.87 -14.00 -13.67
C ILE A 245 -16.49 -14.07 -12.18
N ARG A 246 -15.65 -15.04 -11.80
CA ARG A 246 -15.17 -15.19 -10.41
C ARG A 246 -14.44 -13.94 -9.91
N ILE A 247 -13.64 -13.31 -10.76
CA ILE A 247 -12.96 -12.06 -10.43
C ILE A 247 -13.98 -10.94 -10.29
N ALA A 248 -14.86 -10.73 -11.28
CA ALA A 248 -15.89 -9.68 -11.24
C ALA A 248 -16.79 -9.79 -10.01
N GLU A 249 -17.20 -11.01 -9.64
CA GLU A 249 -18.02 -11.27 -8.46
C GLU A 249 -17.28 -11.13 -7.12
N SER A 250 -15.96 -11.00 -7.15
CA SER A 250 -15.13 -10.74 -5.98
C SER A 250 -14.88 -9.26 -5.74
N MET A 251 -15.29 -8.41 -6.69
CA MET A 251 -15.10 -6.96 -6.60
C MET A 251 -16.08 -6.35 -5.61
N ASN A 252 -15.57 -5.60 -4.64
CA ASN A 252 -16.29 -4.93 -3.56
C ASN A 252 -15.61 -3.59 -3.20
#